data_0868920eb396333c3ff500fbd8098c1d
#
_entry.id   0868920eb396333c3ff500fbd8098c1d
#
_cell.length_a   1.000
_cell.length_b   1.000
_cell.length_c   1.000
_cell.angle_alpha   90.00
_cell.angle_beta   90.00
_cell.angle_gamma   90.00
#
_symmetry.space_group_name_H-M   'P 1'
#
loop_
_entity.id
_entity.type
_entity.pdbx_description
1 polymer ?
#
loop_
_entity_poly.entity_id
_entity_poly.type
_entity_poly.pdbx_seq_one_letter_code
_entity_poly.pdbx_strand_id
1 'polypeptide(L)'
;KKKITFIQKKISYGDLKKIIVNTESNLIFLKIDIEGSEYRVLEEILLYQKKFTGLIIEFHDIDYHKDLINNFINKLDLSLVHIHPNNASLIDQNNDPTCVEITFEKNPIESDGDLSLPNKLDMKNNPEKEDVSLSFE
;
A
#
# COMPACT_ATOMS: atom_id res chain seq x y z
N LYS A 1 18.04 -12.28 -18.69
CA LYS A 1 18.48 -11.06 -17.98
C LYS A 1 17.23 -10.31 -17.52
N LYS A 2 17.15 -9.99 -16.22
CA LYS A 2 16.08 -9.07 -15.71
C LYS A 2 16.30 -7.71 -16.37
N LYS A 3 15.27 -7.20 -17.04
CA LYS A 3 15.31 -5.87 -17.64
C LYS A 3 14.78 -4.87 -16.62
N ILE A 4 15.58 -3.89 -16.23
CA ILE A 4 15.17 -2.76 -15.42
C ILE A 4 14.96 -1.58 -16.35
N THR A 5 13.81 -0.93 -16.26
CA THR A 5 13.51 0.31 -16.97
C THR A 5 13.28 1.39 -15.92
N PHE A 6 14.04 2.48 -16.01
CA PHE A 6 13.85 3.65 -15.16
C PHE A 6 13.13 4.74 -15.96
N ILE A 7 12.07 5.30 -15.40
CA ILE A 7 11.31 6.40 -15.99
C ILE A 7 11.23 7.52 -14.94
N GLN A 8 11.91 8.62 -15.20
CA GLN A 8 11.84 9.80 -14.33
C GLN A 8 10.62 10.64 -14.71
N LYS A 9 9.52 10.49 -13.96
CA LYS A 9 8.27 11.17 -14.23
C LYS A 9 7.44 11.32 -12.96
N LYS A 10 6.81 12.48 -12.76
CA LYS A 10 5.74 12.63 -11.79
C LYS A 10 4.51 11.87 -12.28
N ILE A 11 3.95 11.01 -11.44
CA ILE A 11 2.73 10.25 -11.76
C ILE A 11 1.52 11.17 -11.71
N SER A 12 0.73 11.12 -12.77
CA SER A 12 -0.54 11.83 -12.92
C SER A 12 -1.66 10.84 -13.24
N TYR A 13 -2.91 11.27 -13.13
CA TYR A 13 -4.07 10.47 -13.53
C TYR A 13 -3.90 9.92 -14.97
N GLY A 14 -4.17 8.66 -15.18
CA GLY A 14 -4.00 7.96 -16.46
C GLY A 14 -2.59 7.47 -16.77
N ASP A 15 -1.58 7.79 -15.95
CA ASP A 15 -0.22 7.32 -16.19
C ASP A 15 -0.02 5.87 -15.74
N LEU A 16 -0.60 5.49 -14.61
CA LEU A 16 -0.59 4.11 -14.14
C LEU A 16 -1.29 3.19 -15.16
N LYS A 17 -2.44 3.60 -15.67
CA LYS A 17 -3.13 2.91 -16.76
C LYS A 17 -2.20 2.66 -17.95
N LYS A 18 -1.48 3.68 -18.42
CA LYS A 18 -0.56 3.54 -19.58
C LYS A 18 0.53 2.51 -19.30
N ILE A 19 1.10 2.53 -18.08
CA ILE A 19 2.14 1.57 -17.66
C ILE A 19 1.56 0.16 -17.67
N ILE A 20 0.40 -0.05 -17.04
CA ILE A 20 -0.24 -1.37 -16.92
C ILE A 20 -0.65 -1.93 -18.29
N VAL A 21 -1.23 -1.09 -19.15
CA VAL A 21 -1.68 -1.52 -20.48
C VAL A 21 -0.49 -1.91 -21.36
N ASN A 22 0.61 -1.17 -21.28
CA ASN A 22 1.82 -1.47 -22.04
C ASN A 22 2.66 -2.62 -21.43
N THR A 23 2.26 -3.15 -20.27
CA THR A 23 2.89 -4.31 -19.68
C THR A 23 2.22 -5.58 -20.19
N GLU A 24 2.98 -6.42 -20.90
CA GLU A 24 2.48 -7.67 -21.48
C GLU A 24 2.10 -8.71 -20.43
N SER A 25 2.68 -8.61 -19.23
CA SER A 25 2.42 -9.55 -18.13
C SER A 25 1.05 -9.34 -17.49
N ASN A 26 0.40 -10.44 -17.14
CA ASN A 26 -0.77 -10.46 -16.25
C ASN A 26 -0.39 -10.88 -14.82
N LEU A 27 0.91 -10.88 -14.49
CA LEU A 27 1.46 -11.18 -13.17
C LEU A 27 2.29 -9.97 -12.74
N ILE A 28 1.59 -8.92 -12.27
CA ILE A 28 2.20 -7.67 -11.87
C ILE A 28 2.20 -7.60 -10.34
N PHE A 29 3.37 -7.36 -9.76
CA PHE A 29 3.49 -6.89 -8.38
C PHE A 29 3.73 -5.38 -8.43
N LEU A 30 2.89 -4.60 -7.77
CA LEU A 30 2.93 -3.14 -7.83
C LEU A 30 3.26 -2.56 -6.45
N LYS A 31 4.27 -1.70 -6.36
CA LYS A 31 4.50 -0.84 -5.19
C LYS A 31 4.20 0.61 -5.56
N ILE A 32 3.46 1.30 -4.70
CA ILE A 32 3.10 2.73 -4.82
C ILE A 32 3.50 3.44 -3.55
N ASP A 33 4.27 4.48 -3.72
CA ASP A 33 4.71 5.42 -2.70
C ASP A 33 4.97 6.74 -3.45
N ILE A 34 3.98 7.64 -3.44
CA ILE A 34 3.97 8.85 -4.27
C ILE A 34 3.54 10.10 -3.48
N GLU A 35 3.85 10.08 -2.19
CA GLU A 35 3.84 11.23 -1.31
C GLU A 35 2.49 12.01 -1.33
N GLY A 36 1.40 11.32 -0.98
CA GLY A 36 0.04 11.89 -0.87
C GLY A 36 -0.75 11.94 -2.18
N SER A 37 -0.23 11.34 -3.27
CA SER A 37 -0.95 11.26 -4.56
C SER A 37 -1.59 9.89 -4.82
N GLU A 38 -1.52 8.94 -3.89
CA GLU A 38 -2.00 7.56 -4.00
C GLU A 38 -3.48 7.50 -4.34
N TYR A 39 -4.27 8.39 -3.75
CA TYR A 39 -5.72 8.47 -3.91
C TYR A 39 -6.17 8.73 -5.35
N ARG A 40 -5.29 9.32 -6.17
CA ARG A 40 -5.58 9.62 -7.60
C ARG A 40 -5.51 8.40 -8.50
N VAL A 41 -4.85 7.33 -8.05
CA VAL A 41 -4.64 6.12 -8.86
C VAL A 41 -5.45 4.91 -8.38
N LEU A 42 -6.19 5.01 -7.27
CA LEU A 42 -6.95 3.90 -6.71
C LEU A 42 -7.98 3.33 -7.69
N GLU A 43 -8.69 4.18 -8.42
CA GLU A 43 -9.65 3.72 -9.44
C GLU A 43 -8.97 2.99 -10.60
N GLU A 44 -7.77 3.43 -11.00
CA GLU A 44 -7.00 2.74 -12.04
C GLU A 44 -6.53 1.37 -11.54
N ILE A 45 -6.15 1.24 -10.26
CA ILE A 45 -5.79 -0.04 -9.65
C ILE A 45 -7.00 -0.98 -9.68
N LEU A 46 -8.16 -0.54 -9.22
CA LEU A 46 -9.39 -1.35 -9.23
C LEU A 46 -9.77 -1.79 -10.64
N LEU A 47 -9.62 -0.93 -11.63
CA LEU A 47 -9.93 -1.25 -13.02
C LEU A 47 -9.06 -2.39 -13.58
N TYR A 48 -7.80 -2.46 -13.15
CA TYR A 48 -6.82 -3.42 -13.65
C TYR A 48 -6.42 -4.49 -12.62
N GLN A 49 -7.12 -4.60 -11.50
CA GLN A 49 -6.76 -5.47 -10.37
C GLN A 49 -6.57 -6.94 -10.75
N LYS A 50 -7.24 -7.43 -11.79
CA LYS A 50 -7.05 -8.81 -12.29
C LYS A 50 -5.63 -9.10 -12.78
N LYS A 51 -4.84 -8.09 -13.11
CA LYS A 51 -3.44 -8.23 -13.52
C LYS A 51 -2.46 -8.30 -12.35
N PHE A 52 -2.90 -7.97 -11.14
CA PHE A 52 -2.02 -7.92 -9.99
C PHE A 52 -1.95 -9.26 -9.26
N THR A 53 -0.75 -9.64 -8.85
CA THR A 53 -0.47 -10.74 -7.92
C THR A 53 -0.29 -10.24 -6.50
N GLY A 54 0.11 -8.98 -6.34
CA GLY A 54 0.25 -8.30 -5.08
C GLY A 54 0.38 -6.79 -5.27
N LEU A 55 0.14 -6.07 -4.20
CA LEU A 55 0.11 -4.62 -4.18
C LEU A 55 0.64 -4.14 -2.83
N ILE A 56 1.56 -3.19 -2.85
CA ILE A 56 1.97 -2.43 -1.67
C ILE A 56 1.65 -0.97 -1.93
N ILE A 57 0.93 -0.34 -1.03
CA ILE A 57 0.65 1.10 -1.09
C ILE A 57 1.04 1.73 0.24
N GLU A 58 1.88 2.76 0.19
CA GLU A 58 2.06 3.67 1.30
C GLU A 58 1.03 4.79 1.18
N PHE A 59 0.08 4.82 2.13
CA PHE A 59 -0.98 5.83 2.21
C PHE A 59 -0.53 6.95 3.13
N HIS A 60 -0.47 8.17 2.60
CA HIS A 60 -0.20 9.38 3.35
C HIS A 60 -1.50 10.09 3.73
N ASP A 61 -1.46 10.91 4.80
CA ASP A 61 -2.61 11.71 5.28
C ASP A 61 -3.90 10.86 5.47
N ILE A 62 -3.74 9.67 6.05
CA ILE A 62 -4.84 8.70 6.19
C ILE A 62 -5.98 9.23 7.05
N ASP A 63 -5.71 10.12 7.99
CA ASP A 63 -6.70 10.80 8.85
C ASP A 63 -7.73 11.57 8.03
N TYR A 64 -7.35 12.12 6.86
CA TYR A 64 -8.26 12.81 5.93
C TYR A 64 -8.92 11.88 4.91
N HIS A 65 -8.46 10.64 4.76
CA HIS A 65 -8.82 9.77 3.65
C HIS A 65 -9.36 8.40 4.05
N LYS A 66 -9.71 8.19 5.33
CA LYS A 66 -10.20 6.90 5.86
C LYS A 66 -11.32 6.29 5.01
N ASP A 67 -12.32 7.08 4.61
CA ASP A 67 -13.44 6.59 3.80
C ASP A 67 -13.01 6.13 2.39
N LEU A 68 -12.07 6.85 1.78
CA LEU A 68 -11.54 6.47 0.47
C LEU A 68 -10.77 5.15 0.53
N ILE A 69 -9.94 4.99 1.58
CA ILE A 69 -9.16 3.76 1.80
C ILE A 69 -10.12 2.59 2.06
N ASN A 70 -11.09 2.74 2.96
CA ASN A 70 -12.08 1.71 3.26
C ASN A 70 -12.86 1.30 2.01
N ASN A 71 -13.33 2.28 1.22
CA ASN A 71 -14.04 1.99 -0.02
C ASN A 71 -13.16 1.28 -1.06
N PHE A 72 -11.88 1.62 -1.12
CA PHE A 72 -10.91 0.95 -1.98
C PHE A 72 -10.69 -0.50 -1.54
N ILE A 73 -10.39 -0.74 -0.25
CA ILE A 73 -10.15 -2.08 0.30
C ILE A 73 -11.38 -2.98 0.06
N ASN A 74 -12.59 -2.47 0.29
CA ASN A 74 -13.83 -3.23 0.10
C ASN A 74 -14.11 -3.61 -1.35
N LYS A 75 -13.50 -2.94 -2.33
CA LYS A 75 -13.66 -3.22 -3.79
C LYS A 75 -12.50 -4.01 -4.37
N LEU A 76 -11.43 -4.16 -3.62
CA LEU A 76 -10.22 -4.82 -4.10
C LEU A 76 -10.36 -6.35 -4.01
N ASP A 77 -10.05 -7.05 -5.10
CA ASP A 77 -10.03 -8.53 -5.18
C ASP A 77 -8.73 -9.15 -4.62
N LEU A 78 -7.95 -8.39 -3.87
CA LEU A 78 -6.75 -8.85 -3.17
C LEU A 78 -7.01 -8.83 -1.67
N SER A 79 -6.47 -9.81 -0.97
CA SER A 79 -6.56 -9.88 0.50
C SER A 79 -5.53 -8.96 1.14
N LEU A 80 -5.93 -8.21 2.16
CA LEU A 80 -5.00 -7.48 3.02
C LEU A 80 -4.21 -8.50 3.83
N VAL A 81 -2.88 -8.44 3.76
CA VAL A 81 -1.99 -9.40 4.44
C VAL A 81 -1.07 -8.75 5.46
N HIS A 82 -0.82 -7.44 5.35
CA HIS A 82 0.02 -6.74 6.31
C HIS A 82 -0.26 -5.24 6.33
N ILE A 83 -0.09 -4.63 7.51
CA ILE A 83 -0.11 -3.18 7.72
C ILE A 83 1.14 -2.80 8.50
N HIS A 84 1.90 -1.83 7.99
CA HIS A 84 3.07 -1.29 8.65
C HIS A 84 2.90 0.23 8.86
N PRO A 85 2.71 0.69 10.11
CA PRO A 85 2.67 2.12 10.42
C PRO A 85 4.03 2.76 10.19
N ASN A 86 4.06 3.90 9.49
CA ASN A 86 5.30 4.64 9.32
C ASN A 86 5.62 5.46 10.58
N ASN A 87 6.60 5.00 11.37
CA ASN A 87 7.00 5.65 12.61
C ASN A 87 7.77 6.99 12.41
N ALA A 88 8.10 7.35 11.19
CA ALA A 88 8.65 8.66 10.85
C ALA A 88 7.55 9.72 10.66
N SER A 89 6.31 9.28 10.36
CA SER A 89 5.18 10.16 10.12
C SER A 89 4.68 10.87 11.39
N LEU A 90 3.71 11.77 11.21
CA LEU A 90 2.98 12.38 12.32
C LEU A 90 1.97 11.37 12.90
N ILE A 91 1.57 11.66 14.13
CA ILE A 91 0.48 10.96 14.82
C ILE A 91 -0.67 11.95 14.96
N ASP A 92 -1.89 11.51 14.70
CA ASP A 92 -3.08 12.33 14.85
C ASP A 92 -3.49 12.50 16.34
N GLN A 93 -4.58 13.22 16.58
CA GLN A 93 -5.08 13.48 17.94
C GLN A 93 -5.57 12.23 18.69
N ASN A 94 -5.77 11.11 18.00
CA ASN A 94 -6.19 9.83 18.55
C ASN A 94 -5.01 8.88 18.77
N ASN A 95 -3.78 9.33 18.55
CA ASN A 95 -2.55 8.55 18.47
C ASN A 95 -2.48 7.56 17.27
N ASP A 96 -3.30 7.76 16.25
CA ASP A 96 -3.22 6.99 15.02
C ASP A 96 -2.10 7.55 14.12
N PRO A 97 -1.34 6.70 13.41
CA PRO A 97 -0.35 7.17 12.45
C PRO A 97 -1.05 7.84 11.27
N THR A 98 -0.47 8.91 10.73
CA THR A 98 -1.00 9.58 9.53
C THR A 98 -0.47 8.96 8.23
N CYS A 99 0.45 8.00 8.31
CA CYS A 99 1.00 7.30 7.18
C CYS A 99 1.15 5.81 7.49
N VAL A 100 0.65 4.96 6.59
CA VAL A 100 0.75 3.49 6.72
C VAL A 100 1.07 2.85 5.37
N GLU A 101 1.93 1.84 5.38
CA GLU A 101 2.13 0.96 4.25
C GLU A 101 1.22 -0.26 4.39
N ILE A 102 0.38 -0.53 3.38
CA ILE A 102 -0.53 -1.68 3.37
C ILE A 102 -0.13 -2.62 2.24
N THR A 103 0.01 -3.89 2.58
CA THR A 103 0.32 -4.96 1.62
C THR A 103 -0.93 -5.80 1.36
N PHE A 104 -1.19 -6.05 0.08
CA PHE A 104 -2.25 -6.92 -0.40
C PHE A 104 -1.68 -8.02 -1.28
N GLU A 105 -2.27 -9.21 -1.21
CA GLU A 105 -1.84 -10.37 -2.01
C GLU A 105 -3.04 -11.11 -2.58
N LYS A 106 -2.83 -11.68 -3.78
CA LYS A 106 -3.79 -12.56 -4.42
C LYS A 106 -3.57 -13.99 -3.93
N ASN A 107 -4.60 -14.58 -3.32
CA ASN A 107 -4.55 -15.92 -2.77
C ASN A 107 -3.42 -16.11 -1.72
N PRO A 108 -3.42 -15.32 -0.64
CA PRO A 108 -2.41 -15.46 0.39
C PRO A 108 -2.48 -16.86 1.04
N ILE A 109 -1.33 -17.31 1.53
CA ILE A 109 -1.30 -18.52 2.37
C ILE A 109 -1.78 -18.10 3.75
N GLU A 110 -2.89 -18.71 4.20
CA GLU A 110 -3.35 -18.52 5.58
C GLU A 110 -2.32 -19.11 6.54
N SER A 111 -2.01 -18.37 7.58
CA SER A 111 -1.16 -18.85 8.67
C SER A 111 -1.84 -18.56 10.00
N ASP A 112 -1.73 -19.51 10.93
CA ASP A 112 -2.15 -19.35 12.33
C ASP A 112 -1.16 -18.48 13.14
N GLY A 113 -0.41 -17.62 12.45
CA GLY A 113 0.63 -16.79 13.03
C GLY A 113 0.10 -15.70 13.96
N ASP A 114 1.01 -15.16 14.76
CA ASP A 114 0.75 -14.02 15.62
C ASP A 114 0.41 -12.79 14.76
N LEU A 115 -0.76 -12.20 15.02
CA LEU A 115 -1.24 -10.98 14.36
C LEU A 115 -0.74 -9.70 15.06
N SER A 116 0.28 -9.81 15.91
CA SER A 116 0.83 -8.62 16.56
C SER A 116 1.44 -7.66 15.54
N LEU A 117 1.11 -6.38 15.69
CA LEU A 117 1.71 -5.29 14.93
C LEU A 117 2.38 -4.30 15.91
N PRO A 118 3.61 -3.85 15.61
CA PRO A 118 4.40 -4.19 14.43
C PRO A 118 4.86 -5.64 14.39
N ASN A 119 5.00 -6.20 13.20
CA ASN A 119 5.53 -7.55 13.03
C ASN A 119 7.04 -7.55 13.28
N LYS A 120 7.58 -8.68 13.77
CA LYS A 120 9.03 -8.84 14.04
C LYS A 120 9.94 -8.65 12.81
N LEU A 121 9.38 -8.69 11.62
CA LEU A 121 10.09 -8.48 10.35
C LEU A 121 10.01 -7.03 9.86
N ASP A 122 9.19 -6.20 10.52
CA ASP A 122 9.07 -4.80 10.16
C ASP A 122 10.37 -4.07 10.54
N MET A 123 10.77 -3.18 9.66
CA MET A 123 11.91 -2.31 9.91
C MET A 123 11.40 -0.88 10.14
N LYS A 124 11.88 -0.26 11.22
CA LYS A 124 11.56 1.14 11.52
C LYS A 124 11.91 2.05 10.33
N ASN A 125 10.98 2.88 9.89
CA ASN A 125 11.27 3.96 8.92
C ASN A 125 12.23 4.99 9.54
N ASN A 126 12.06 5.29 10.83
CA ASN A 126 13.00 6.07 11.62
C ASN A 126 13.55 5.24 12.78
N PRO A 127 14.83 4.81 12.73
CA PRO A 127 15.43 3.99 13.77
C PRO A 127 15.56 4.68 15.14
N GLU A 128 15.47 6.01 15.19
CA GLU A 128 15.57 6.82 16.42
C GLU A 128 14.22 6.97 17.14
N LYS A 129 13.10 6.60 16.49
CA LYS A 129 11.76 6.63 17.08
C LYS A 129 11.28 5.24 17.48
N GLU A 130 10.38 5.17 18.44
CA GLU A 130 9.65 3.93 18.72
C GLU A 130 8.66 3.61 17.60
N ASP A 131 8.37 2.31 17.42
CA ASP A 131 7.34 1.88 16.50
C ASP A 131 5.94 2.28 16.98
N VAL A 132 5.05 2.49 16.05
CA VAL A 132 3.64 2.76 16.33
C VAL A 132 2.91 1.43 16.42
N SER A 133 2.36 1.12 17.59
CA SER A 133 1.51 -0.05 17.76
C SER A 133 0.11 0.21 17.22
N LEU A 134 -0.42 -0.74 16.45
CA LEU A 134 -1.82 -0.74 16.03
C LEU A 134 -2.60 -1.75 16.88
N SER A 135 -3.77 -1.33 17.37
CA SER A 135 -4.76 -2.21 17.98
C SER A 135 -6.01 -2.23 17.09
N PHE A 136 -6.54 -3.40 16.85
CA PHE A 136 -7.83 -3.58 16.16
C PHE A 136 -8.86 -3.93 17.22
N GLU A 137 -9.88 -3.06 17.38
CA GLU A 137 -11.05 -3.34 18.24
C GLU A 137 -12.14 -4.07 17.42
#